data_90ee9023825931499722e9956bf72830
#
_entry.id   90ee9023825931499722e9956bf72830
#
_cell.length_a   1.000
_cell.length_b   1.000
_cell.length_c   1.000
_cell.angle_alpha   90.00
_cell.angle_beta   90.00
_cell.angle_gamma   90.00
#
_symmetry.space_group_name_H-M   'P 1'
#
loop_
_entity.id
_entity.type
_entity.pdbx_description
1 polymer ?
#
loop_
_entity_poly.entity_id
_entity_poly.type
_entity_poly.pdbx_seq_one_letter_code
_entity_poly.pdbx_strand_id
1 'polypeptide(L)'
;MAYLLSETFKFPKDNFESMKYQPYELKPNFSMYRIYEWHKYWDGKIYLSFSGGLDSTILGYLICEAYVKYGLPGKIPLVFCDTGMEFPEIREFVTYYIEWLKEKFPQLELELVKLHPEHSFRWVCENKGFPIVSKETAGKIKKLRHGKLGERYRNYLLNGDERGKFGMLSKKWQY
;
A
#
# COMPACT_ATOMS: atom_id res chain seq x y z
N MET A 1 14.00 7.91 -8.96
CA MET A 1 13.67 9.03 -8.09
C MET A 1 12.96 8.61 -6.79
N ALA A 2 12.05 7.62 -6.79
CA ALA A 2 11.39 7.11 -5.57
C ALA A 2 12.33 6.45 -4.53
N TYR A 3 13.48 5.94 -4.93
CA TYR A 3 14.44 5.26 -4.04
C TYR A 3 15.26 6.21 -3.15
N LEU A 4 15.50 7.43 -3.59
CA LEU A 4 16.28 8.43 -2.83
C LEU A 4 15.48 9.08 -1.69
N LEU A 5 14.15 9.00 -1.74
CA LEU A 5 13.26 9.67 -0.80
C LEU A 5 12.99 8.85 0.47
N SER A 6 13.18 7.51 0.42
CA SER A 6 13.04 6.64 1.58
C SER A 6 14.17 6.78 2.60
N GLU A 7 15.33 7.34 2.21
CA GLU A 7 16.47 7.50 3.11
C GLU A 7 16.45 8.81 3.91
N THR A 8 15.76 9.84 3.40
CA THR A 8 15.73 11.16 4.02
C THR A 8 14.57 11.38 5.00
N PHE A 9 13.48 10.62 4.86
CA PHE A 9 12.33 10.72 5.77
C PHE A 9 12.21 9.45 6.63
N LYS A 10 13.19 9.22 7.49
CA LYS A 10 13.10 8.17 8.51
C LYS A 10 12.55 8.79 9.78
N PHE A 11 11.30 8.45 10.16
CA PHE A 11 10.91 8.59 11.55
C PHE A 11 11.93 7.84 12.41
N PRO A 12 12.43 8.44 13.50
CA PRO A 12 13.29 7.73 14.43
C PRO A 12 12.61 6.42 14.83
N LYS A 13 13.31 5.30 14.74
CA LYS A 13 12.77 3.97 15.08
C LYS A 13 12.18 3.94 16.48
N ASP A 14 12.81 4.67 17.39
CA ASP A 14 12.43 4.77 18.79
C ASP A 14 11.02 5.39 18.96
N ASN A 15 10.64 6.37 18.13
CA ASN A 15 9.31 6.96 18.16
C ASN A 15 8.24 5.97 17.65
N PHE A 16 8.56 5.14 16.66
CA PHE A 16 7.61 4.16 16.14
C PHE A 16 7.33 3.03 17.15
N GLU A 17 8.37 2.51 17.81
CA GLU A 17 8.20 1.49 18.85
C GLU A 17 7.43 2.03 20.05
N SER A 18 7.69 3.26 20.49
CA SER A 18 6.94 3.89 21.59
C SER A 18 5.46 4.10 21.23
N MET A 19 5.14 4.44 19.99
CA MET A 19 3.76 4.62 19.50
C MET A 19 2.97 3.30 19.47
N LYS A 20 3.62 2.17 19.22
CA LYS A 20 3.00 0.86 19.16
C LYS A 20 2.29 0.48 20.48
N TYR A 21 2.86 0.88 21.60
CA TYR A 21 2.37 0.57 22.94
C TYR A 21 1.48 1.66 23.56
N GLN A 22 1.23 2.76 22.82
CA GLN A 22 0.31 3.79 23.29
C GLN A 22 -1.15 3.32 23.34
N PRO A 23 -1.98 3.89 24.22
CA PRO A 23 -3.41 3.66 24.22
C PRO A 23 -4.05 3.90 22.85
N TYR A 24 -5.07 3.12 22.53
CA TYR A 24 -5.74 3.15 21.23
C TYR A 24 -6.24 4.56 20.88
N GLU A 25 -6.76 5.28 21.86
CA GLU A 25 -7.32 6.63 21.74
C GLU A 25 -6.29 7.67 21.24
N LEU A 26 -5.01 7.42 21.49
CA LEU A 26 -3.92 8.31 21.08
C LEU A 26 -3.40 8.01 19.66
N LYS A 27 -3.60 6.78 19.17
CA LYS A 27 -3.07 6.34 17.87
C LYS A 27 -3.54 7.19 16.69
N PRO A 28 -4.82 7.61 16.61
CA PRO A 28 -5.27 8.51 15.53
C PRO A 28 -4.50 9.83 15.52
N ASN A 29 -4.20 10.42 16.67
CA ASN A 29 -3.44 11.67 16.77
C ASN A 29 -2.02 11.54 16.21
N PHE A 30 -1.34 10.44 16.47
CA PHE A 30 -0.02 10.17 15.89
C PHE A 30 -0.10 10.00 14.37
N SER A 31 -1.11 9.28 13.89
CA SER A 31 -1.33 9.09 12.45
C SER A 31 -1.60 10.42 11.75
N MET A 32 -2.46 11.26 12.33
CA MET A 32 -2.73 12.61 11.79
C MET A 32 -1.50 13.51 11.81
N TYR A 33 -0.68 13.44 12.87
CA TYR A 33 0.58 14.19 12.92
C TYR A 33 1.55 13.74 11.82
N ARG A 34 1.66 12.44 11.56
CA ARG A 34 2.47 11.93 10.45
C ARG A 34 1.98 12.39 9.08
N ILE A 35 0.65 12.46 8.88
CA ILE A 35 0.05 13.01 7.66
C ILE A 35 0.43 14.48 7.51
N TYR A 36 0.37 15.27 8.58
CA TYR A 36 0.78 16.66 8.60
C TYR A 36 2.26 16.83 8.19
N GLU A 37 3.17 16.08 8.83
CA GLU A 37 4.59 16.11 8.50
C GLU A 37 4.86 15.70 7.03
N TRP A 38 4.15 14.68 6.55
CA TRP A 38 4.24 14.23 5.17
C TRP A 38 3.73 15.29 4.18
N HIS A 39 2.61 15.93 4.49
CA HIS A 39 2.08 17.05 3.70
C HIS A 39 3.08 18.20 3.63
N LYS A 40 3.67 18.61 4.75
CA LYS A 40 4.70 19.65 4.78
C LYS A 40 5.92 19.29 3.95
N TYR A 41 6.41 18.06 4.11
CA TYR A 41 7.61 17.61 3.41
C TYR A 41 7.44 17.66 1.89
N TRP A 42 6.26 17.35 1.38
CA TRP A 42 5.96 17.33 -0.05
C TRP A 42 5.28 18.60 -0.57
N ASP A 43 5.20 19.66 0.24
CA ASP A 43 4.54 20.89 -0.13
C ASP A 43 3.11 20.66 -0.66
N GLY A 44 2.35 19.82 0.03
CA GLY A 44 0.98 19.45 -0.32
C GLY A 44 0.83 18.52 -1.54
N LYS A 45 1.92 18.14 -2.21
CA LYS A 45 1.88 17.29 -3.41
C LYS A 45 1.78 15.81 -3.03
N ILE A 46 0.70 15.45 -2.39
CA ILE A 46 0.42 14.10 -1.90
C ILE A 46 -0.91 13.59 -2.43
N TYR A 47 -1.07 12.27 -2.43
CA TYR A 47 -2.34 11.61 -2.74
C TYR A 47 -2.50 10.36 -1.87
N LEU A 48 -3.73 9.90 -1.70
CA LEU A 48 -4.04 8.61 -1.11
C LEU A 48 -4.20 7.55 -2.19
N SER A 49 -3.38 6.50 -2.16
CA SER A 49 -3.68 5.28 -2.91
C SER A 49 -4.80 4.54 -2.21
N PHE A 50 -6.00 4.58 -2.81
CA PHE A 50 -7.23 4.07 -2.21
C PHE A 50 -7.64 2.75 -2.88
N SER A 51 -7.65 1.67 -2.12
CA SER A 51 -8.00 0.34 -2.63
C SER A 51 -9.43 -0.10 -2.30
N GLY A 52 -10.17 0.69 -1.52
CA GLY A 52 -11.47 0.28 -0.95
C GLY A 52 -11.37 -0.72 0.20
N GLY A 53 -10.16 -1.13 0.59
CA GLY A 53 -9.93 -1.97 1.76
C GLY A 53 -9.93 -1.18 3.07
N LEU A 54 -10.05 -1.91 4.21
CA LEU A 54 -10.18 -1.31 5.55
C LEU A 54 -9.10 -0.29 5.87
N ASP A 55 -7.83 -0.63 5.64
CA ASP A 55 -6.70 0.24 5.99
C ASP A 55 -6.73 1.56 5.21
N SER A 56 -6.98 1.50 3.89
CA SER A 56 -7.07 2.68 3.04
C SER A 56 -8.30 3.54 3.36
N THR A 57 -9.39 2.93 3.80
CA THR A 57 -10.62 3.61 4.27
C THR A 57 -10.33 4.38 5.56
N ILE A 58 -9.74 3.74 6.56
CA ILE A 58 -9.35 4.41 7.80
C ILE A 58 -8.36 5.54 7.50
N LEU A 59 -7.38 5.31 6.65
CA LEU A 59 -6.39 6.32 6.29
C LEU A 59 -7.04 7.53 5.57
N GLY A 60 -8.01 7.29 4.69
CA GLY A 60 -8.77 8.36 4.02
C GLY A 60 -9.49 9.27 5.01
N TYR A 61 -10.14 8.68 6.00
CA TYR A 61 -10.79 9.42 7.09
C TYR A 61 -9.78 10.25 7.89
N LEU A 62 -8.67 9.61 8.31
CA LEU A 62 -7.63 10.29 9.11
C LEU A 62 -6.93 11.42 8.34
N ILE A 63 -6.83 11.34 7.01
CA ILE A 63 -6.33 12.43 6.17
C ILE A 63 -7.28 13.62 6.25
N CYS A 64 -8.58 13.41 6.09
CA CYS A 64 -9.57 14.48 6.19
C CYS A 64 -9.55 15.13 7.59
N GLU A 65 -9.52 14.33 8.66
CA GLU A 65 -9.36 14.84 10.02
C GLU A 65 -8.08 15.65 10.21
N ALA A 66 -6.96 15.20 9.64
CA ALA A 66 -5.68 15.92 9.71
C ALA A 66 -5.74 17.26 8.97
N TYR A 67 -6.35 17.30 7.77
CA TYR A 67 -6.52 18.54 7.02
C TYR A 67 -7.34 19.56 7.80
N VAL A 68 -8.43 19.15 8.41
CA VAL A 68 -9.25 20.01 9.27
C VAL A 68 -8.48 20.45 10.51
N LYS A 69 -7.88 19.50 11.24
CA LYS A 69 -7.19 19.76 12.50
C LYS A 69 -6.00 20.70 12.36
N TYR A 70 -5.22 20.57 11.30
CA TYR A 70 -4.00 21.35 11.09
C TYR A 70 -4.18 22.48 10.08
N GLY A 71 -5.39 22.69 9.54
CA GLY A 71 -5.67 23.73 8.54
C GLY A 71 -4.84 23.55 7.27
N LEU A 72 -4.67 22.30 6.79
CA LEU A 72 -3.83 22.02 5.63
C LEU A 72 -4.49 22.51 4.35
N PRO A 73 -3.77 23.22 3.47
CA PRO A 73 -4.30 23.72 2.20
C PRO A 73 -4.28 22.63 1.12
N GLY A 74 -5.08 22.89 0.07
CA GLY A 74 -5.08 22.11 -1.15
C GLY A 74 -6.11 20.98 -1.17
N LYS A 75 -6.22 20.34 -2.32
CA LYS A 75 -7.13 19.22 -2.54
C LYS A 75 -6.50 17.90 -2.14
N ILE A 76 -7.37 16.95 -1.84
CA ILE A 76 -6.99 15.58 -1.42
C ILE A 76 -7.37 14.62 -2.55
N PRO A 77 -6.42 14.21 -3.41
CA PRO A 77 -6.68 13.20 -4.43
C PRO A 77 -6.73 11.80 -3.80
N LEU A 78 -7.84 11.09 -4.00
CA LEU A 78 -7.95 9.66 -3.73
C LEU A 78 -7.80 8.92 -5.07
N VAL A 79 -6.74 8.15 -5.21
CA VAL A 79 -6.41 7.46 -6.45
C VAL A 79 -6.80 5.99 -6.33
N PHE A 80 -7.81 5.59 -7.09
CA PHE A 80 -8.27 4.20 -7.20
C PHE A 80 -7.85 3.62 -8.54
N CYS A 81 -7.12 2.50 -8.51
CA CYS A 81 -6.74 1.79 -9.73
C CYS A 81 -7.71 0.63 -9.97
N ASP A 82 -8.59 0.79 -10.95
CA ASP A 82 -9.49 -0.29 -11.41
C ASP A 82 -8.76 -1.16 -12.45
N THR A 83 -8.27 -2.31 -12.03
CA THR A 83 -7.57 -3.26 -12.89
C THR A 83 -8.52 -4.11 -13.75
N GLY A 84 -9.81 -3.99 -13.52
CA GLY A 84 -10.85 -4.83 -14.14
C GLY A 84 -11.11 -6.15 -13.39
N MET A 85 -10.40 -6.39 -12.29
CA MET A 85 -10.53 -7.60 -11.45
C MET A 85 -11.14 -7.33 -10.09
N GLU A 86 -11.44 -6.10 -9.78
CA GLU A 86 -12.10 -5.71 -8.54
C GLU A 86 -13.54 -6.20 -8.53
N PHE A 87 -14.00 -6.68 -7.37
CA PHE A 87 -15.40 -7.01 -7.16
C PHE A 87 -16.29 -5.77 -7.40
N PRO A 88 -17.49 -5.95 -7.98
CA PRO A 88 -18.42 -4.83 -8.20
C PRO A 88 -18.68 -4.00 -6.95
N GLU A 89 -18.82 -4.66 -5.80
CA GLU A 89 -19.04 -4.04 -4.49
C GLU A 89 -17.91 -3.09 -4.08
N ILE A 90 -16.66 -3.40 -4.46
CA ILE A 90 -15.51 -2.51 -4.19
C ILE A 90 -15.64 -1.22 -5.01
N ARG A 91 -16.03 -1.31 -6.28
CA ARG A 91 -16.23 -0.15 -7.14
C ARG A 91 -17.36 0.76 -6.66
N GLU A 92 -18.46 0.15 -6.20
CA GLU A 92 -19.58 0.85 -5.59
C GLU A 92 -19.16 1.51 -4.28
N PHE A 93 -18.48 0.77 -3.42
CA PHE A 93 -17.98 1.27 -2.14
C PHE A 93 -17.00 2.45 -2.32
N VAL A 94 -16.09 2.39 -3.27
CA VAL A 94 -15.15 3.49 -3.56
C VAL A 94 -15.90 4.78 -3.89
N THR A 95 -16.96 4.69 -4.70
CA THR A 95 -17.77 5.86 -5.07
C THR A 95 -18.59 6.35 -3.88
N TYR A 96 -19.26 5.45 -3.17
CA TYR A 96 -20.02 5.76 -1.96
C TYR A 96 -19.14 6.44 -0.89
N TYR A 97 -17.97 5.90 -0.64
CA TYR A 97 -17.08 6.40 0.42
C TYR A 97 -16.58 7.81 0.16
N ILE A 98 -16.25 8.17 -1.08
CA ILE A 98 -15.83 9.53 -1.41
C ILE A 98 -16.98 10.54 -1.23
N GLU A 99 -18.21 10.19 -1.62
CA GLU A 99 -19.36 11.06 -1.42
C GLU A 99 -19.67 11.21 0.09
N TRP A 100 -19.60 10.14 0.84
CA TRP A 100 -19.73 10.20 2.30
C TRP A 100 -18.66 11.09 2.95
N LEU A 101 -17.40 11.04 2.49
CA LEU A 101 -16.35 11.95 2.97
C LEU A 101 -16.66 13.41 2.64
N LYS A 102 -17.15 13.70 1.43
CA LYS A 102 -17.55 15.06 1.03
C LYS A 102 -18.68 15.62 1.89
N GLU A 103 -19.66 14.80 2.19
CA GLU A 103 -20.76 15.17 3.10
C GLU A 103 -20.27 15.46 4.51
N LYS A 104 -19.34 14.60 5.01
CA LYS A 104 -18.81 14.75 6.36
C LYS A 104 -17.82 15.91 6.51
N PHE A 105 -17.06 16.23 5.46
CA PHE A 105 -16.04 17.27 5.44
C PHE A 105 -16.28 18.26 4.30
N PRO A 106 -17.39 19.00 4.31
CA PRO A 106 -17.79 19.88 3.20
C PRO A 106 -16.80 21.03 2.94
N GLN A 107 -15.93 21.32 3.90
CA GLN A 107 -14.88 22.33 3.78
C GLN A 107 -13.64 21.84 3.03
N LEU A 108 -13.53 20.54 2.72
CA LEU A 108 -12.38 19.95 2.04
C LEU A 108 -12.67 19.71 0.55
N GLU A 109 -11.67 19.95 -0.28
CA GLU A 109 -11.73 19.60 -1.70
C GLU A 109 -11.23 18.17 -1.91
N LEU A 110 -12.16 17.22 -2.06
CA LEU A 110 -11.88 15.81 -2.27
C LEU A 110 -12.07 15.44 -3.74
N GLU A 111 -11.06 14.80 -4.34
CA GLU A 111 -11.08 14.34 -5.73
C GLU A 111 -10.89 12.83 -5.82
N LEU A 112 -11.82 12.14 -6.49
CA LEU A 112 -11.64 10.73 -6.83
C LEU A 112 -11.02 10.61 -8.23
N VAL A 113 -9.80 10.10 -8.28
CA VAL A 113 -9.09 9.82 -9.53
C VAL A 113 -9.15 8.31 -9.80
N LYS A 114 -9.92 7.91 -10.82
CA LYS A 114 -9.99 6.52 -11.27
C LYS A 114 -8.95 6.28 -12.36
N LEU A 115 -8.01 5.38 -12.09
CA LEU A 115 -7.01 4.94 -13.06
C LEU A 115 -7.39 3.57 -13.62
N HIS A 116 -7.17 3.41 -14.90
CA HIS A 116 -7.27 2.12 -15.58
C HIS A 116 -5.91 1.76 -16.17
N PRO A 117 -5.47 0.49 -16.09
CA PRO A 117 -4.25 0.06 -16.74
C PRO A 117 -4.40 0.13 -18.27
N GLU A 118 -3.32 0.38 -18.98
CA GLU A 118 -3.28 0.39 -20.45
C GLU A 118 -3.74 -0.94 -21.04
N HIS A 119 -3.38 -2.04 -20.37
CA HIS A 119 -3.78 -3.38 -20.76
C HIS A 119 -4.67 -4.01 -19.69
N SER A 120 -5.84 -4.51 -20.09
CA SER A 120 -6.73 -5.23 -19.18
C SER A 120 -6.07 -6.51 -18.65
N PHE A 121 -6.54 -7.01 -17.51
CA PHE A 121 -6.08 -8.31 -16.98
C PHE A 121 -6.29 -9.44 -17.99
N ARG A 122 -7.40 -9.42 -18.73
CA ARG A 122 -7.66 -10.39 -19.80
C ARG A 122 -6.58 -10.35 -20.87
N TRP A 123 -6.21 -9.16 -21.33
CA TRP A 123 -5.12 -8.99 -22.30
C TRP A 123 -3.79 -9.54 -21.77
N VAL A 124 -3.48 -9.27 -20.47
CA VAL A 124 -2.27 -9.82 -19.84
C VAL A 124 -2.29 -11.35 -19.84
N CYS A 125 -3.43 -11.97 -19.49
CA CYS A 125 -3.55 -13.44 -19.51
C CYS A 125 -3.38 -14.02 -20.91
N GLU A 126 -3.97 -13.39 -21.92
CA GLU A 126 -3.91 -13.85 -23.32
C GLU A 126 -2.50 -13.67 -23.93
N ASN A 127 -1.78 -12.60 -23.59
CA ASN A 127 -0.49 -12.25 -24.20
C ASN A 127 0.74 -12.62 -23.37
N LYS A 128 0.62 -12.74 -22.03
CA LYS A 128 1.73 -13.04 -21.09
C LYS A 128 1.51 -14.34 -20.33
N GLY A 129 0.32 -14.92 -20.42
CA GLY A 129 -0.07 -16.11 -19.69
C GLY A 129 -0.63 -15.84 -18.29
N PHE A 130 -1.22 -16.86 -17.70
CA PHE A 130 -1.79 -16.79 -16.35
C PHE A 130 -0.68 -16.85 -15.29
N PRO A 131 -0.78 -16.07 -14.22
CA PRO A 131 0.13 -16.18 -13.08
C PRO A 131 -0.15 -17.47 -12.31
N ILE A 132 0.65 -18.52 -12.57
CA ILE A 132 0.53 -19.82 -11.88
C ILE A 132 1.20 -19.86 -10.51
N VAL A 133 1.92 -18.83 -10.14
CA VAL A 133 2.61 -18.75 -8.85
C VAL A 133 2.17 -17.50 -8.07
N SER A 134 2.12 -17.63 -6.73
CA SER A 134 1.78 -16.49 -5.87
C SER A 134 2.80 -15.35 -6.03
N LYS A 135 2.38 -14.13 -5.69
CA LYS A 135 3.27 -12.93 -5.67
C LYS A 135 4.52 -13.17 -4.80
N GLU A 136 4.37 -13.86 -3.68
CA GLU A 136 5.48 -14.21 -2.80
C GLU A 136 6.48 -15.13 -3.51
N THR A 137 5.98 -16.20 -4.14
CA THR A 137 6.78 -17.16 -4.89
C THR A 137 7.49 -16.50 -6.08
N ALA A 138 6.76 -15.68 -6.85
CA ALA A 138 7.34 -14.92 -7.96
C ALA A 138 8.46 -13.98 -7.49
N GLY A 139 8.27 -13.30 -6.34
CA GLY A 139 9.29 -12.45 -5.72
C GLY A 139 10.54 -13.22 -5.30
N LYS A 140 10.39 -14.43 -4.77
CA LYS A 140 11.52 -15.31 -4.41
C LYS A 140 12.28 -15.80 -5.65
N ILE A 141 11.55 -16.20 -6.70
CA ILE A 141 12.16 -16.56 -8.01
C ILE A 141 12.96 -15.39 -8.59
N LYS A 142 12.38 -14.18 -8.59
CA LYS A 142 13.08 -12.98 -9.05
C LYS A 142 14.38 -12.73 -8.28
N LYS A 143 14.34 -12.86 -6.95
CA LYS A 143 15.54 -12.73 -6.10
C LYS A 143 16.59 -13.79 -6.43
N LEU A 144 16.19 -15.04 -6.66
CA LEU A 144 17.13 -16.11 -7.04
C LEU A 144 17.80 -15.86 -8.40
N ARG A 145 17.06 -15.31 -9.38
CA ARG A 145 17.57 -15.05 -10.74
C ARG A 145 18.46 -13.81 -10.83
N HIS A 146 18.09 -12.74 -10.12
CA HIS A 146 18.69 -11.41 -10.32
C HIS A 146 19.25 -10.79 -9.05
N GLY A 147 19.03 -11.40 -7.88
CA GLY A 147 19.48 -10.87 -6.59
C GLY A 147 20.90 -11.29 -6.24
N LYS A 148 21.65 -10.38 -5.62
CA LYS A 148 22.90 -10.72 -4.94
C LYS A 148 22.54 -11.34 -3.58
N LEU A 149 22.33 -12.66 -3.56
CA LEU A 149 21.95 -13.38 -2.36
C LEU A 149 23.18 -14.04 -1.74
N GLY A 150 23.32 -13.92 -0.42
CA GLY A 150 24.28 -14.74 0.32
C GLY A 150 23.93 -16.24 0.15
N GLU A 151 24.96 -17.08 0.13
CA GLU A 151 24.86 -18.52 -0.15
C GLU A 151 23.87 -19.23 0.78
N ARG A 152 23.88 -18.90 2.08
CA ARG A 152 22.96 -19.45 3.08
C ARG A 152 21.48 -19.19 2.74
N TYR A 153 21.15 -17.96 2.32
CA TYR A 153 19.76 -17.60 1.97
C TYR A 153 19.35 -18.22 0.64
N ARG A 154 20.27 -18.31 -0.32
CA ARG A 154 20.06 -19.02 -1.59
C ARG A 154 19.73 -20.48 -1.36
N ASN A 155 20.53 -21.17 -0.52
CA ASN A 155 20.29 -22.56 -0.13
C ASN A 155 18.94 -22.75 0.58
N TYR A 156 18.58 -21.85 1.49
CA TYR A 156 17.27 -21.89 2.13
C TYR A 156 16.12 -21.78 1.12
N LEU A 157 16.20 -20.88 0.14
CA LEU A 157 15.16 -20.74 -0.89
C LEU A 157 15.05 -21.98 -1.79
N LEU A 158 16.15 -22.67 -2.05
CA LEU A 158 16.17 -23.87 -2.91
C LEU A 158 15.75 -25.13 -2.16
N ASN A 159 16.25 -25.32 -0.95
CA ASN A 159 16.20 -26.59 -0.24
C ASN A 159 15.38 -26.56 1.05
N GLY A 160 15.01 -25.38 1.55
CA GLY A 160 14.36 -25.24 2.86
C GLY A 160 15.36 -25.17 4.03
N ASP A 161 14.84 -25.23 5.25
CA ASP A 161 15.64 -25.29 6.47
C ASP A 161 15.64 -26.69 7.10
N GLU A 162 16.57 -26.91 8.04
CA GLU A 162 16.73 -28.16 8.76
C GLU A 162 15.51 -28.55 9.62
N ARG A 163 14.58 -27.64 9.87
CA ARG A 163 13.34 -27.85 10.64
C ARG A 163 12.17 -28.34 9.77
N GLY A 164 12.42 -28.68 8.51
CA GLY A 164 11.38 -29.11 7.58
C GLY A 164 10.49 -28.01 7.05
N LYS A 165 10.82 -26.73 7.28
CA LYS A 165 10.21 -25.61 6.57
C LYS A 165 10.71 -25.61 5.14
N PHE A 166 9.81 -25.89 4.24
CA PHE A 166 10.13 -26.02 2.83
C PHE A 166 10.60 -24.70 2.24
N GLY A 167 11.76 -24.74 1.60
CA GLY A 167 12.13 -23.72 0.62
C GLY A 167 11.11 -23.70 -0.51
N MET A 168 11.08 -22.60 -1.23
CA MET A 168 10.10 -22.34 -2.26
C MET A 168 10.09 -23.34 -3.43
N LEU A 169 11.25 -23.98 -3.69
CA LEU A 169 11.45 -24.97 -4.77
C LEU A 169 11.67 -26.37 -4.21
N SER A 170 11.25 -26.64 -2.98
CA SER A 170 11.31 -27.99 -2.41
C SER A 170 10.47 -28.96 -3.26
N LYS A 171 10.80 -30.23 -3.21
CA LYS A 171 10.14 -31.32 -3.96
C LYS A 171 8.61 -31.32 -3.86
N LYS A 172 8.04 -30.70 -2.82
CA LYS A 172 6.59 -30.59 -2.59
C LYS A 172 5.89 -29.63 -3.59
N TRP A 173 6.62 -28.79 -4.31
CA TRP A 173 6.09 -27.82 -5.29
C TRP A 173 6.44 -28.19 -6.74
N GLN A 174 6.97 -29.37 -6.96
CA GLN A 174 7.34 -29.87 -8.29
C GLN A 174 6.23 -30.69 -8.95
N TYR A 175 5.01 -30.69 -8.38
CA TYR A 175 3.83 -31.35 -8.94
C TYR A 175 2.72 -30.35 -9.20
#